data_cb0a6d462ac93778f2eeee94ce54cf0b
#
_entry.id   cb0a6d462ac93778f2eeee94ce54cf0b
#
_cell.length_a   1.000
_cell.length_b   1.000
_cell.length_c   1.000
_cell.angle_alpha   90.00
_cell.angle_beta   90.00
_cell.angle_gamma   90.00
#
_symmetry.space_group_name_H-M   'P 1'
#
loop_
_entity.id
_entity.type
_entity.pdbx_description
1 polymer ?
#
loop_
_entity_poly.entity_id
_entity_poly.type
_entity_poly.pdbx_seq_one_letter_code
_entity_poly.pdbx_strand_id
1 'polypeptide(L)'
;KDWPLDEYRFDNNVNWVAENFRDAGYEMICTDGWIEGSQTINSNGYITKYNSGWNKTLSDQVKYCEDRGLIAGFYYDPLWMPRSAWDAECRIKGRDDKRTRDIVGDTKFNDFIYWVDTDKDGAEQWVKGFVRHIINQGFKFLRIDFLNWYEDAYGTDRYQRALKWIKEEARDEIWVSLVMPNCYDTAWAEQRYGDMFRISEDVFGGGFDFVSGRRRGVYQSRWANWGNIFDGFIYFSGVDRNRAVMDGDFVRLNTCSTDNERRFWLSLLVMAGSPVSIADQYDSPNIDNFKHLYCNAELISLAREGFYARPLSKDLSDIDNSSVWHGTTVNGEHVVGLFNREDASRTVGFDLSRTGHEY
;
A
#
# COMPACT_ATOMS: atom_id res chain seq x y z
N LYS A 1 8.25 -5.85 -14.65
CA LYS A 1 7.15 -6.73 -14.21
C LYS A 1 7.34 -8.08 -14.87
N ASP A 2 7.97 -8.97 -14.16
CA ASP A 2 8.13 -10.32 -14.64
C ASP A 2 7.05 -11.18 -13.96
N TRP A 3 6.12 -11.66 -14.72
CA TRP A 3 5.13 -12.65 -14.33
C TRP A 3 5.54 -14.02 -14.88
N PRO A 4 5.41 -15.07 -14.08
CA PRO A 4 5.04 -15.15 -12.67
C PRO A 4 6.12 -14.61 -11.74
N LEU A 5 5.77 -14.29 -10.48
CA LEU A 5 6.75 -13.90 -9.47
C LEU A 5 7.71 -15.07 -9.21
N ASP A 6 8.99 -14.85 -9.47
CA ASP A 6 10.04 -15.86 -9.37
C ASP A 6 10.63 -15.89 -7.96
N GLU A 7 10.77 -17.10 -7.39
CA GLU A 7 11.38 -17.29 -6.06
C GLU A 7 12.81 -16.75 -6.00
N TYR A 8 13.60 -16.95 -7.07
CA TYR A 8 14.96 -16.41 -7.17
C TYR A 8 14.97 -14.89 -7.13
N ARG A 9 14.04 -14.25 -7.85
CA ARG A 9 13.89 -12.80 -7.85
C ARG A 9 13.46 -12.26 -6.49
N PHE A 10 12.54 -12.95 -5.82
CA PHE A 10 12.16 -12.62 -4.45
C PHE A 10 13.37 -12.66 -3.52
N ASP A 11 14.15 -13.73 -3.53
CA ASP A 11 15.32 -13.91 -2.69
C ASP A 11 16.37 -12.80 -2.93
N ASN A 12 16.64 -12.45 -4.17
CA ASN A 12 17.57 -11.37 -4.52
C ASN A 12 17.08 -10.00 -4.04
N ASN A 13 15.78 -9.70 -4.15
CA ASN A 13 15.24 -8.46 -3.62
C ASN A 13 15.33 -8.41 -2.10
N VAL A 14 15.03 -9.49 -1.40
CA VAL A 14 15.18 -9.57 0.07
C VAL A 14 16.63 -9.34 0.49
N ASN A 15 17.59 -9.99 -0.16
CA ASN A 15 19.02 -9.78 0.11
C ASN A 15 19.43 -8.33 -0.15
N TRP A 16 19.03 -7.77 -1.30
CA TRP A 16 19.37 -6.42 -1.70
C TRP A 16 18.81 -5.37 -0.72
N VAL A 17 17.58 -5.53 -0.25
CA VAL A 17 16.97 -4.64 0.76
C VAL A 17 17.73 -4.75 2.09
N ALA A 18 18.02 -5.97 2.53
CA ALA A 18 18.76 -6.18 3.78
C ALA A 18 20.17 -5.56 3.75
N GLU A 19 20.87 -5.65 2.62
CA GLU A 19 22.22 -5.15 2.46
C GLU A 19 22.30 -3.62 2.28
N ASN A 20 21.29 -3.00 1.64
CA ASN A 20 21.38 -1.60 1.24
C ASN A 20 20.49 -0.65 2.06
N PHE A 21 19.40 -1.13 2.65
CA PHE A 21 18.37 -0.25 3.21
C PHE A 21 17.95 -0.56 4.64
N ARG A 22 18.18 -1.78 5.14
CA ARG A 22 17.79 -2.15 6.50
C ARG A 22 18.40 -1.20 7.54
N ASP A 23 19.71 -0.97 7.46
CA ASP A 23 20.42 -0.12 8.41
C ASP A 23 20.03 1.37 8.30
N ALA A 24 19.46 1.77 7.15
CA ALA A 24 18.84 3.08 6.97
C ALA A 24 17.44 3.18 7.58
N GLY A 25 16.79 2.05 7.93
CA GLY A 25 15.47 2.04 8.58
C GLY A 25 14.34 1.47 7.76
N TYR A 26 14.61 0.83 6.62
CA TYR A 26 13.63 0.05 5.87
C TYR A 26 13.55 -1.36 6.47
N GLU A 27 12.46 -1.62 7.18
CA GLU A 27 12.35 -2.80 8.04
C GLU A 27 11.46 -3.90 7.45
N MET A 28 10.74 -3.62 6.35
CA MET A 28 9.76 -4.56 5.81
C MET A 28 9.95 -4.76 4.31
N ILE A 29 9.66 -5.98 3.88
CA ILE A 29 9.49 -6.32 2.46
C ILE A 29 8.13 -7.00 2.25
N CYS A 30 7.40 -6.56 1.23
CA CYS A 30 6.12 -7.11 0.84
C CYS A 30 6.14 -7.51 -0.64
N THR A 31 5.53 -8.63 -0.97
CA THR A 31 5.18 -8.94 -2.36
C THR A 31 4.05 -8.03 -2.83
N ASP A 32 3.96 -7.79 -4.13
CA ASP A 32 2.91 -6.95 -4.71
C ASP A 32 2.53 -7.40 -6.13
N GLY A 33 1.31 -7.06 -6.51
CA GLY A 33 0.78 -7.28 -7.85
C GLY A 33 0.70 -8.76 -8.24
N TRP A 34 0.66 -9.66 -7.27
CA TRP A 34 0.73 -11.08 -7.52
C TRP A 34 -0.65 -11.73 -7.55
N ILE A 35 -1.03 -12.21 -8.73
CA ILE A 35 -2.31 -12.88 -8.98
C ILE A 35 -2.02 -14.06 -9.92
N GLU A 36 -1.93 -15.27 -9.38
CA GLU A 36 -1.63 -16.47 -10.13
C GLU A 36 -2.65 -17.57 -9.91
N GLY A 37 -2.80 -18.44 -10.93
CA GLY A 37 -3.64 -19.63 -10.86
C GLY A 37 -2.97 -20.87 -10.27
N SER A 38 -1.65 -20.84 -10.03
CA SER A 38 -0.86 -22.03 -9.65
C SER A 38 -0.54 -22.10 -8.14
N GLN A 39 -1.35 -21.47 -7.32
CA GLN A 39 -1.20 -21.48 -5.86
C GLN A 39 -1.43 -22.88 -5.28
N THR A 40 -0.65 -23.23 -4.25
CA THR A 40 -0.95 -24.39 -3.41
C THR A 40 -1.79 -23.99 -2.21
N ILE A 41 -2.73 -24.84 -1.83
CA ILE A 41 -3.68 -24.59 -0.77
C ILE A 41 -3.65 -25.70 0.29
N ASN A 42 -4.07 -25.38 1.50
CA ASN A 42 -4.33 -26.37 2.56
C ASN A 42 -5.75 -26.96 2.47
N SER A 43 -6.11 -27.84 3.40
CA SER A 43 -7.43 -28.48 3.45
C SER A 43 -8.62 -27.52 3.66
N ASN A 44 -8.36 -26.30 4.13
CA ASN A 44 -9.36 -25.23 4.26
C ASN A 44 -9.40 -24.31 3.04
N GLY A 45 -8.56 -24.53 2.02
CA GLY A 45 -8.50 -23.72 0.82
C GLY A 45 -7.61 -22.47 0.93
N TYR A 46 -6.92 -22.28 2.05
CA TYR A 46 -6.01 -21.14 2.22
C TYR A 46 -4.66 -21.42 1.56
N ILE A 47 -4.09 -20.38 0.96
CA ILE A 47 -2.83 -20.44 0.22
C ILE A 47 -1.68 -20.81 1.16
N THR A 48 -0.80 -21.72 0.73
CA THR A 48 0.40 -22.15 1.46
C THR A 48 1.71 -21.86 0.73
N LYS A 49 1.64 -21.60 -0.59
CA LYS A 49 2.75 -21.14 -1.43
C LYS A 49 2.24 -20.15 -2.45
N TYR A 50 3.07 -19.19 -2.83
CA TYR A 50 2.74 -18.25 -3.90
C TYR A 50 2.52 -18.94 -5.24
N ASN A 51 3.38 -19.89 -5.55
CA ASN A 51 3.36 -20.66 -6.79
C ASN A 51 3.75 -22.10 -6.49
N SER A 52 3.17 -23.05 -7.18
CA SER A 52 3.48 -24.48 -7.01
C SER A 52 4.95 -24.83 -7.32
N GLY A 53 5.61 -24.01 -8.15
CA GLY A 53 7.03 -24.14 -8.47
C GLY A 53 7.98 -23.60 -7.43
N TRP A 54 7.51 -22.87 -6.41
CA TRP A 54 8.37 -22.40 -5.34
C TRP A 54 8.70 -23.54 -4.37
N ASN A 55 9.94 -23.55 -3.87
CA ASN A 55 10.34 -24.48 -2.81
C ASN A 55 9.80 -23.98 -1.45
N LYS A 56 9.90 -22.67 -1.20
CA LYS A 56 9.48 -22.03 0.05
C LYS A 56 7.95 -22.02 0.20
N THR A 57 7.50 -22.43 1.36
CA THR A 57 6.15 -22.14 1.85
C THR A 57 6.05 -20.67 2.27
N LEU A 58 4.85 -20.19 2.60
CA LEU A 58 4.66 -18.83 3.13
C LEU A 58 5.45 -18.62 4.44
N SER A 59 5.47 -19.59 5.34
CA SER A 59 6.27 -19.51 6.57
C SER A 59 7.78 -19.55 6.32
N ASP A 60 8.23 -20.27 5.29
CA ASP A 60 9.65 -20.25 4.90
C ASP A 60 10.07 -18.89 4.35
N GLN A 61 9.15 -18.19 3.66
CA GLN A 61 9.41 -16.83 3.19
C GLN A 61 9.52 -15.83 4.34
N VAL A 62 8.62 -15.94 5.33
CA VAL A 62 8.70 -15.13 6.56
C VAL A 62 10.03 -15.35 7.23
N LYS A 63 10.40 -16.62 7.47
CA LYS A 63 11.70 -16.95 8.07
C LYS A 63 12.88 -16.42 7.26
N TYR A 64 12.82 -16.48 5.93
CA TYR A 64 13.87 -15.97 5.06
C TYR A 64 14.08 -14.46 5.22
N CYS A 65 13.00 -13.69 5.42
CA CYS A 65 13.05 -12.26 5.72
C CYS A 65 13.59 -12.01 7.14
N GLU A 66 13.07 -12.72 8.14
CA GLU A 66 13.47 -12.59 9.54
C GLU A 66 14.97 -12.90 9.77
N ASP A 67 15.50 -13.94 9.12
CA ASP A 67 16.93 -14.30 9.16
C ASP A 67 17.84 -13.16 8.63
N ARG A 68 17.27 -12.17 7.94
CA ARG A 68 17.92 -10.95 7.41
C ARG A 68 17.55 -9.68 8.15
N GLY A 69 16.81 -9.81 9.24
CA GLY A 69 16.36 -8.69 10.07
C GLY A 69 15.24 -7.87 9.42
N LEU A 70 14.45 -8.48 8.53
CA LEU A 70 13.32 -7.84 7.85
C LEU A 70 12.01 -8.48 8.28
N ILE A 71 10.96 -7.67 8.29
CA ILE A 71 9.57 -8.07 8.49
C ILE A 71 8.98 -8.48 7.14
N ALA A 72 8.22 -9.56 7.10
CA ALA A 72 7.54 -10.01 5.89
C ALA A 72 6.11 -9.43 5.81
N GLY A 73 5.78 -8.85 4.66
CA GLY A 73 4.44 -8.47 4.25
C GLY A 73 3.87 -9.43 3.20
N PHE A 74 2.56 -9.52 3.15
CA PHE A 74 1.83 -10.41 2.26
C PHE A 74 0.83 -9.62 1.40
N TYR A 75 0.85 -9.86 0.10
CA TYR A 75 -0.11 -9.31 -0.86
C TYR A 75 -1.13 -10.37 -1.23
N TYR A 76 -2.35 -10.19 -0.82
CA TYR A 76 -3.51 -10.99 -1.23
C TYR A 76 -4.80 -10.42 -0.64
N ASP A 77 -5.94 -10.68 -1.29
CA ASP A 77 -7.24 -10.26 -0.78
C ASP A 77 -7.95 -11.45 -0.09
N PRO A 78 -8.35 -11.35 1.18
CA PRO A 78 -9.17 -12.36 1.85
C PRO A 78 -10.52 -12.65 1.18
N LEU A 79 -10.96 -11.75 0.27
CA LEU A 79 -12.15 -11.92 -0.55
C LEU A 79 -11.89 -12.75 -1.83
N TRP A 80 -10.65 -13.10 -2.09
CA TRP A 80 -10.26 -13.94 -3.23
C TRP A 80 -10.31 -15.41 -2.87
N MET A 81 -11.26 -16.13 -3.48
CA MET A 81 -11.33 -17.58 -3.42
C MET A 81 -10.55 -18.18 -4.59
N PRO A 82 -9.40 -18.85 -4.37
CA PRO A 82 -8.68 -19.53 -5.44
C PRO A 82 -9.57 -20.58 -6.10
N ARG A 83 -9.50 -20.68 -7.43
CA ARG A 83 -10.23 -21.72 -8.18
C ARG A 83 -9.91 -23.13 -7.67
N SER A 84 -8.66 -23.39 -7.29
CA SER A 84 -8.25 -24.66 -6.69
C SER A 84 -9.02 -25.00 -5.40
N ALA A 85 -9.30 -24.00 -4.55
CA ALA A 85 -10.11 -24.19 -3.35
C ALA A 85 -11.59 -24.40 -3.68
N TRP A 86 -12.09 -23.68 -4.68
CA TRP A 86 -13.46 -23.84 -5.18
C TRP A 86 -13.67 -25.25 -5.81
N ASP A 87 -12.74 -25.69 -6.66
CA ASP A 87 -12.79 -26.99 -7.33
C ASP A 87 -12.69 -28.16 -6.32
N ALA A 88 -11.86 -28.01 -5.28
CA ALA A 88 -11.66 -29.01 -4.24
C ALA A 88 -12.79 -29.03 -3.18
N GLU A 89 -13.76 -28.11 -3.24
CA GLU A 89 -14.83 -27.98 -2.26
C GLU A 89 -14.31 -28.03 -0.80
N CYS A 90 -13.27 -27.26 -0.53
CA CYS A 90 -12.63 -27.24 0.78
C CYS A 90 -13.62 -26.89 1.89
N ARG A 91 -13.42 -27.47 3.08
CA ARG A 91 -14.24 -27.14 4.26
C ARG A 91 -13.87 -25.77 4.80
N ILE A 92 -14.89 -24.98 5.14
CA ILE A 92 -14.68 -23.72 5.81
C ILE A 92 -14.34 -24.01 7.28
N LYS A 93 -13.20 -23.49 7.73
CA LYS A 93 -12.75 -23.66 9.11
C LYS A 93 -13.80 -23.14 10.10
N GLY A 94 -14.25 -23.97 11.03
CA GLY A 94 -15.29 -23.62 12.00
C GLY A 94 -16.72 -23.78 11.48
N ARG A 95 -16.93 -24.27 10.24
CA ARG A 95 -18.24 -24.54 9.65
C ARG A 95 -18.18 -25.84 8.83
N ASP A 96 -18.36 -26.95 9.51
CA ASP A 96 -18.31 -28.28 8.88
C ASP A 96 -19.41 -28.54 7.84
N ASP A 97 -20.49 -27.78 7.95
CA ASP A 97 -21.65 -27.78 7.05
C ASP A 97 -21.44 -26.94 5.78
N LYS A 98 -20.33 -26.16 5.68
CA LYS A 98 -20.07 -25.25 4.58
C LYS A 98 -18.79 -25.59 3.79
N ARG A 99 -18.87 -25.31 2.51
CA ARG A 99 -17.76 -25.50 1.55
C ARG A 99 -17.40 -24.16 0.89
N THR A 100 -16.22 -24.08 0.33
CA THR A 100 -15.74 -22.91 -0.42
C THR A 100 -16.66 -22.51 -1.56
N ARG A 101 -17.39 -23.45 -2.18
CA ARG A 101 -18.39 -23.15 -3.21
C ARG A 101 -19.62 -22.42 -2.68
N ASP A 102 -19.97 -22.65 -1.42
CA ASP A 102 -21.21 -22.10 -0.84
C ASP A 102 -21.13 -20.59 -0.59
N ILE A 103 -19.92 -20.04 -0.52
CA ILE A 103 -19.66 -18.66 -0.12
C ILE A 103 -19.21 -17.73 -1.25
N VAL A 104 -19.10 -18.22 -2.47
CA VAL A 104 -18.76 -17.37 -3.63
C VAL A 104 -20.01 -16.76 -4.24
N GLY A 105 -19.84 -15.56 -4.81
CA GLY A 105 -20.88 -14.87 -5.56
C GLY A 105 -20.92 -15.28 -7.03
N ASP A 106 -21.79 -14.62 -7.77
CA ASP A 106 -22.00 -14.89 -9.21
C ASP A 106 -20.91 -14.25 -10.08
N THR A 107 -20.13 -13.33 -9.54
CA THR A 107 -19.05 -12.64 -10.25
C THR A 107 -17.70 -13.26 -9.94
N LYS A 108 -16.83 -13.25 -10.94
CA LYS A 108 -15.43 -13.67 -10.81
C LYS A 108 -14.53 -12.45 -10.89
N PHE A 109 -13.42 -12.52 -10.16
CA PHE A 109 -12.33 -11.56 -10.36
C PHE A 109 -11.62 -11.82 -11.71
N ASN A 110 -11.27 -13.09 -11.95
CA ASN A 110 -10.67 -13.59 -13.21
C ASN A 110 -10.91 -15.10 -13.37
N ASP A 111 -10.23 -15.74 -14.29
CA ASP A 111 -10.37 -17.19 -14.54
C ASP A 111 -9.87 -18.07 -13.39
N PHE A 112 -9.08 -17.52 -12.47
CA PHE A 112 -8.43 -18.27 -11.39
C PHE A 112 -9.00 -17.95 -10.01
N ILE A 113 -9.82 -16.88 -9.88
CA ILE A 113 -10.27 -16.33 -8.61
C ILE A 113 -11.75 -15.99 -8.69
N TYR A 114 -12.49 -16.45 -7.69
CA TYR A 114 -13.88 -16.08 -7.42
C TYR A 114 -13.94 -15.07 -6.29
N TRP A 115 -14.91 -14.16 -6.33
CA TRP A 115 -15.18 -13.29 -5.19
C TRP A 115 -15.96 -14.02 -4.10
N VAL A 116 -15.55 -13.85 -2.86
CA VAL A 116 -16.33 -14.25 -1.69
C VAL A 116 -17.46 -13.24 -1.49
N ASP A 117 -18.70 -13.73 -1.46
CA ASP A 117 -19.87 -12.88 -1.21
C ASP A 117 -20.17 -12.83 0.31
N THR A 118 -20.01 -11.65 0.91
CA THR A 118 -20.20 -11.46 2.35
C THR A 118 -21.65 -11.62 2.83
N ASP A 119 -22.64 -11.73 1.94
CA ASP A 119 -24.01 -12.11 2.31
C ASP A 119 -24.21 -13.62 2.47
N LYS A 120 -23.24 -14.43 2.03
CA LYS A 120 -23.33 -15.88 2.15
C LYS A 120 -22.98 -16.36 3.55
N ASP A 121 -23.77 -17.28 4.08
CA ASP A 121 -23.51 -17.93 5.36
C ASP A 121 -22.20 -18.75 5.28
N GLY A 122 -21.25 -18.47 6.17
CA GLY A 122 -19.90 -19.03 6.18
C GLY A 122 -18.82 -18.11 5.62
N ALA A 123 -19.19 -16.99 4.94
CA ALA A 123 -18.23 -16.06 4.38
C ALA A 123 -17.39 -15.35 5.47
N GLU A 124 -17.99 -14.97 6.59
CA GLU A 124 -17.27 -14.37 7.71
C GLU A 124 -16.16 -15.30 8.22
N GLN A 125 -16.49 -16.59 8.43
CA GLN A 125 -15.54 -17.58 8.92
C GLN A 125 -14.38 -17.78 7.93
N TRP A 126 -14.66 -17.73 6.62
CA TRP A 126 -13.62 -17.79 5.61
C TRP A 126 -12.69 -16.57 5.68
N VAL A 127 -13.23 -15.35 5.63
CA VAL A 127 -12.46 -14.10 5.62
C VAL A 127 -11.60 -14.00 6.88
N LYS A 128 -12.20 -14.16 8.05
CA LYS A 128 -11.47 -14.16 9.34
C LYS A 128 -10.45 -15.28 9.41
N GLY A 129 -10.84 -16.48 8.98
CA GLY A 129 -9.95 -17.64 8.95
C GLY A 129 -8.75 -17.46 8.04
N PHE A 130 -8.90 -16.76 6.90
CA PHE A 130 -7.80 -16.43 6.00
C PHE A 130 -6.83 -15.43 6.65
N VAL A 131 -7.33 -14.33 7.24
CA VAL A 131 -6.50 -13.35 7.96
C VAL A 131 -5.73 -14.04 9.08
N ARG A 132 -6.40 -14.87 9.90
CA ARG A 132 -5.76 -15.67 10.95
C ARG A 132 -4.70 -16.64 10.40
N HIS A 133 -4.95 -17.23 9.24
CA HIS A 133 -3.97 -18.09 8.59
C HIS A 133 -2.69 -17.33 8.26
N ILE A 134 -2.79 -16.13 7.66
CA ILE A 134 -1.64 -15.30 7.31
C ILE A 134 -0.86 -14.82 8.56
N ILE A 135 -1.56 -14.43 9.62
CA ILE A 135 -0.94 -14.11 10.90
C ILE A 135 -0.15 -15.29 11.45
N ASN A 136 -0.73 -16.51 11.39
CA ASN A 136 -0.09 -17.73 11.87
C ASN A 136 1.11 -18.18 11.02
N GLN A 137 1.24 -17.71 9.76
CA GLN A 137 2.45 -17.89 8.97
C GLN A 137 3.59 -16.95 9.43
N GLY A 138 3.28 -15.91 10.22
CA GLY A 138 4.24 -14.94 10.76
C GLY A 138 4.24 -13.57 10.05
N PHE A 139 3.41 -13.35 9.05
CA PHE A 139 3.30 -12.05 8.37
C PHE A 139 2.80 -10.96 9.31
N LYS A 140 3.30 -9.72 9.13
CA LYS A 140 2.96 -8.54 9.94
C LYS A 140 2.30 -7.42 9.14
N PHE A 141 2.14 -7.60 7.83
CA PHE A 141 1.52 -6.64 6.93
C PHE A 141 0.71 -7.40 5.87
N LEU A 142 -0.52 -7.00 5.67
CA LEU A 142 -1.44 -7.54 4.68
C LEU A 142 -1.87 -6.43 3.73
N ARG A 143 -1.46 -6.54 2.47
CA ARG A 143 -1.82 -5.62 1.39
C ARG A 143 -2.95 -6.23 0.57
N ILE A 144 -4.11 -5.59 0.65
CA ILE A 144 -5.36 -6.05 0.03
C ILE A 144 -5.67 -5.16 -1.16
N ASP A 145 -5.86 -5.73 -2.33
CA ASP A 145 -5.97 -4.99 -3.59
C ASP A 145 -7.32 -5.22 -4.31
N PHE A 146 -7.58 -4.39 -5.32
CA PHE A 146 -8.79 -4.42 -6.16
C PHE A 146 -10.09 -4.20 -5.37
N LEU A 147 -10.04 -3.47 -4.30
CA LEU A 147 -11.18 -3.23 -3.41
C LEU A 147 -12.33 -2.49 -4.09
N ASN A 148 -12.03 -1.57 -5.02
CA ASN A 148 -13.05 -0.91 -5.83
C ASN A 148 -13.84 -1.89 -6.70
N TRP A 149 -13.19 -2.91 -7.28
CA TRP A 149 -13.88 -3.91 -8.09
C TRP A 149 -14.85 -4.75 -7.27
N TYR A 150 -14.46 -5.06 -6.02
CA TYR A 150 -15.38 -5.73 -5.10
C TYR A 150 -16.57 -4.85 -4.76
N GLU A 151 -16.34 -3.59 -4.38
CA GLU A 151 -17.41 -2.66 -4.03
C GLU A 151 -18.34 -2.37 -5.21
N ASP A 152 -17.79 -2.20 -6.42
CA ASP A 152 -18.57 -2.00 -7.64
C ASP A 152 -19.45 -3.22 -7.98
N ALA A 153 -18.98 -4.43 -7.70
CA ALA A 153 -19.71 -5.66 -7.99
C ALA A 153 -20.76 -6.00 -6.91
N TYR A 154 -20.48 -5.71 -5.65
CA TYR A 154 -21.30 -6.18 -4.52
C TYR A 154 -21.93 -5.07 -3.67
N GLY A 155 -21.53 -3.82 -3.89
CA GLY A 155 -22.03 -2.66 -3.17
C GLY A 155 -21.33 -2.37 -1.85
N THR A 156 -21.53 -1.15 -1.38
CA THR A 156 -20.82 -0.57 -0.23
C THR A 156 -21.10 -1.32 1.08
N ASP A 157 -22.30 -1.83 1.31
CA ASP A 157 -22.63 -2.54 2.54
C ASP A 157 -21.81 -3.85 2.70
N ARG A 158 -21.67 -4.61 1.60
CA ARG A 158 -20.86 -5.84 1.58
C ARG A 158 -19.37 -5.53 1.68
N TYR A 159 -18.92 -4.49 1.03
CA TYR A 159 -17.55 -4.00 1.12
C TYR A 159 -17.18 -3.61 2.56
N GLN A 160 -17.96 -2.76 3.20
CA GLN A 160 -17.70 -2.32 4.57
C GLN A 160 -17.76 -3.49 5.56
N ARG A 161 -18.64 -4.45 5.35
CA ARG A 161 -18.72 -5.68 6.14
C ARG A 161 -17.46 -6.51 6.02
N ALA A 162 -16.93 -6.66 4.81
CA ALA A 162 -15.67 -7.35 4.56
C ALA A 162 -14.51 -6.69 5.31
N LEU A 163 -14.34 -5.38 5.13
CA LEU A 163 -13.30 -4.61 5.83
C LEU A 163 -13.42 -4.72 7.35
N LYS A 164 -14.65 -4.66 7.87
CA LYS A 164 -14.91 -4.84 9.31
C LYS A 164 -14.42 -6.21 9.80
N TRP A 165 -14.76 -7.30 9.11
CA TRP A 165 -14.32 -8.65 9.50
C TRP A 165 -12.80 -8.81 9.43
N ILE A 166 -12.18 -8.24 8.42
CA ILE A 166 -10.72 -8.24 8.27
C ILE A 166 -10.08 -7.51 9.47
N LYS A 167 -10.55 -6.29 9.80
CA LYS A 167 -9.99 -5.52 10.91
C LYS A 167 -10.24 -6.15 12.27
N GLU A 168 -11.41 -6.72 12.50
CA GLU A 168 -11.73 -7.45 13.72
C GLU A 168 -10.80 -8.65 13.96
N GLU A 169 -10.39 -9.35 12.91
CA GLU A 169 -9.47 -10.48 13.02
C GLU A 169 -8.00 -10.04 13.05
N ALA A 170 -7.65 -9.01 12.29
CA ALA A 170 -6.29 -8.47 12.24
C ALA A 170 -5.84 -7.91 13.61
N ARG A 171 -6.74 -7.20 14.30
CA ARG A 171 -6.44 -6.50 15.57
C ARG A 171 -5.15 -5.68 15.44
N ASP A 172 -4.21 -5.89 16.37
CA ASP A 172 -2.87 -5.28 16.38
C ASP A 172 -1.78 -6.30 15.97
N GLU A 173 -2.18 -7.47 15.44
CA GLU A 173 -1.25 -8.55 15.09
C GLU A 173 -0.69 -8.41 13.68
N ILE A 174 -1.44 -7.78 12.77
CA ILE A 174 -1.08 -7.55 11.38
C ILE A 174 -1.63 -6.20 10.90
N TRP A 175 -0.80 -5.40 10.23
CA TRP A 175 -1.22 -4.14 9.60
C TRP A 175 -1.96 -4.40 8.31
N VAL A 176 -3.07 -3.67 8.10
CA VAL A 176 -3.95 -3.82 6.94
C VAL A 176 -3.79 -2.60 6.04
N SER A 177 -3.28 -2.83 4.83
CA SER A 177 -3.15 -1.84 3.75
C SER A 177 -4.23 -2.07 2.71
N LEU A 178 -5.05 -1.04 2.47
CA LEU A 178 -6.16 -1.07 1.53
C LEU A 178 -5.75 -0.42 0.21
N VAL A 179 -5.76 -1.19 -0.87
CA VAL A 179 -5.31 -0.78 -2.19
C VAL A 179 -6.49 -0.71 -3.16
N MET A 180 -6.45 0.29 -4.04
CA MET A 180 -7.55 0.58 -4.97
C MET A 180 -8.93 0.74 -4.29
N PRO A 181 -9.08 1.36 -3.10
CA PRO A 181 -10.42 1.64 -2.58
C PRO A 181 -11.06 2.80 -3.34
N ASN A 182 -12.39 2.87 -3.35
CA ASN A 182 -13.10 4.00 -3.94
C ASN A 182 -12.97 5.29 -3.11
N CYS A 183 -12.59 5.18 -1.84
CA CYS A 183 -12.40 6.30 -0.91
C CYS A 183 -13.62 7.23 -0.78
N TYR A 184 -14.84 6.69 -0.86
CA TYR A 184 -16.06 7.47 -0.68
C TYR A 184 -16.10 8.15 0.69
N ASP A 185 -16.80 9.28 0.77
CA ASP A 185 -16.94 10.06 2.00
C ASP A 185 -15.59 10.39 2.67
N THR A 186 -14.63 10.82 1.86
CA THR A 186 -13.26 11.14 2.32
C THR A 186 -12.55 9.92 2.95
N ALA A 187 -12.72 8.75 2.34
CA ALA A 187 -12.17 7.48 2.81
C ALA A 187 -12.66 7.07 4.21
N TRP A 188 -13.94 7.28 4.50
CA TRP A 188 -14.48 7.01 5.84
C TRP A 188 -14.35 5.54 6.26
N ALA A 189 -14.65 4.62 5.35
CA ALA A 189 -14.54 3.17 5.62
C ALA A 189 -13.08 2.75 5.78
N GLU A 190 -12.20 3.27 4.93
CA GLU A 190 -10.78 2.98 4.92
C GLU A 190 -10.10 3.48 6.20
N GLN A 191 -10.44 4.69 6.67
CA GLN A 191 -9.95 5.23 7.94
C GLN A 191 -10.44 4.44 9.15
N ARG A 192 -11.57 3.75 9.03
CA ARG A 192 -12.16 2.98 10.13
C ARG A 192 -11.65 1.55 10.21
N TYR A 193 -11.38 0.93 9.07
CA TYR A 193 -11.11 -0.50 8.97
C TYR A 193 -9.74 -0.85 8.40
N GLY A 194 -9.00 0.12 7.88
CA GLY A 194 -7.61 -0.03 7.46
C GLY A 194 -6.65 0.68 8.40
N ASP A 195 -5.38 0.27 8.37
CA ASP A 195 -4.28 0.99 9.00
C ASP A 195 -3.60 1.93 7.99
N MET A 196 -3.71 1.60 6.71
CA MET A 196 -3.21 2.38 5.58
C MET A 196 -4.16 2.23 4.38
N PHE A 197 -4.31 3.28 3.58
CA PHE A 197 -5.09 3.22 2.34
C PHE A 197 -4.47 4.05 1.23
N ARG A 198 -4.61 3.56 0.01
CA ARG A 198 -4.08 4.19 -1.20
C ARG A 198 -4.94 5.38 -1.64
N ILE A 199 -4.30 6.50 -1.91
CA ILE A 199 -4.97 7.78 -2.21
C ILE A 199 -4.94 8.17 -3.69
N SER A 200 -4.22 7.42 -4.50
CA SER A 200 -4.02 7.75 -5.92
C SER A 200 -4.05 6.52 -6.80
N GLU A 201 -4.16 6.76 -8.08
CA GLU A 201 -3.91 5.77 -9.13
C GLU A 201 -2.58 5.03 -8.94
N ASP A 202 -2.45 3.84 -9.55
CA ASP A 202 -1.20 3.09 -9.57
C ASP A 202 -0.06 3.90 -10.21
N VAL A 203 1.04 4.03 -9.47
CA VAL A 203 2.32 4.56 -9.98
C VAL A 203 3.01 3.57 -10.92
N PHE A 204 2.26 2.77 -11.61
CA PHE A 204 2.73 1.64 -12.39
C PHE A 204 3.88 1.96 -13.35
N GLY A 205 3.73 3.04 -14.11
CA GLY A 205 4.74 3.54 -15.05
C GLY A 205 5.81 4.40 -14.38
N GLY A 206 5.58 4.85 -13.15
CA GLY A 206 6.43 5.84 -12.50
C GLY A 206 6.42 7.19 -13.20
N GLY A 207 7.47 7.97 -12.95
CA GLY A 207 7.71 9.23 -13.60
C GLY A 207 7.21 10.46 -12.84
N PHE A 208 7.92 11.56 -13.04
CA PHE A 208 7.65 12.80 -12.31
C PHE A 208 6.29 13.42 -12.65
N ASP A 209 5.79 13.23 -13.87
CA ASP A 209 4.48 13.74 -14.27
C ASP A 209 3.34 13.18 -13.43
N PHE A 210 3.43 11.89 -13.10
CA PHE A 210 2.47 11.24 -12.24
C PHE A 210 2.54 11.77 -10.80
N VAL A 211 3.75 11.93 -10.28
CA VAL A 211 3.97 12.37 -8.89
C VAL A 211 3.61 13.84 -8.72
N SER A 212 4.06 14.70 -9.62
CA SER A 212 3.97 16.16 -9.47
C SER A 212 2.58 16.75 -9.71
N GLY A 213 1.66 15.98 -10.32
CA GLY A 213 0.32 16.45 -10.65
C GLY A 213 0.25 17.23 -11.96
N ARG A 214 1.11 16.95 -12.93
CA ARG A 214 0.92 17.43 -14.31
C ARG A 214 -0.35 16.85 -14.92
N ARG A 215 -0.79 15.68 -14.45
CA ARG A 215 -2.09 15.08 -14.76
C ARG A 215 -3.21 15.63 -13.87
N ARG A 216 -3.20 16.89 -13.54
CA ARG A 216 -4.08 17.53 -12.55
C ARG A 216 -5.55 17.22 -12.77
N GLY A 217 -6.24 16.92 -11.66
CA GLY A 217 -7.70 16.77 -11.64
C GLY A 217 -8.21 15.61 -12.47
N VAL A 218 -7.36 14.70 -12.92
CA VAL A 218 -7.79 13.51 -13.63
C VAL A 218 -8.19 12.47 -12.61
N TYR A 219 -9.49 12.32 -12.42
CA TYR A 219 -10.04 11.13 -11.78
C TYR A 219 -9.85 9.96 -12.71
N GLN A 220 -9.52 8.82 -12.14
CA GLN A 220 -9.60 7.60 -12.90
C GLN A 220 -11.02 7.22 -13.20
N SER A 221 -11.23 6.66 -14.38
CA SER A 221 -12.50 6.05 -14.74
C SER A 221 -12.77 4.72 -13.99
N ARG A 222 -11.78 4.17 -13.29
CA ARG A 222 -11.85 2.84 -12.66
C ARG A 222 -12.19 2.89 -11.18
N TRP A 223 -11.83 3.98 -10.50
CA TRP A 223 -12.04 4.19 -9.06
C TRP A 223 -12.08 5.69 -8.76
N ALA A 224 -12.83 6.07 -7.76
CA ALA A 224 -12.98 7.47 -7.36
C ALA A 224 -11.74 7.94 -6.60
N ASN A 225 -10.59 8.00 -7.29
CA ASN A 225 -9.33 8.40 -6.70
C ASN A 225 -8.55 9.36 -7.62
N TRP A 226 -7.48 9.97 -7.08
CA TRP A 226 -6.73 10.99 -7.80
C TRP A 226 -5.78 10.38 -8.83
N GLY A 227 -5.69 11.00 -10.00
CA GLY A 227 -4.78 10.58 -11.07
C GLY A 227 -3.31 10.93 -10.83
N ASN A 228 -2.97 11.56 -9.69
CA ASN A 228 -1.61 11.85 -9.28
C ASN A 228 -1.49 11.91 -7.75
N ILE A 229 -0.26 11.71 -7.27
CA ILE A 229 0.02 11.62 -5.83
C ILE A 229 -0.12 12.97 -5.13
N PHE A 230 0.38 14.04 -5.75
CA PHE A 230 0.43 15.36 -5.11
C PHE A 230 -0.96 15.90 -4.80
N ASP A 231 -1.85 15.91 -5.79
CA ASP A 231 -3.22 16.37 -5.61
C ASP A 231 -4.01 15.44 -4.67
N GLY A 232 -3.75 14.13 -4.73
CA GLY A 232 -4.32 13.18 -3.80
C GLY A 232 -3.97 13.50 -2.34
N PHE A 233 -2.71 13.76 -2.06
CA PHE A 233 -2.29 14.15 -0.70
C PHE A 233 -2.88 15.48 -0.25
N ILE A 234 -3.05 16.46 -1.14
CA ILE A 234 -3.72 17.72 -0.79
C ILE A 234 -5.18 17.45 -0.41
N TYR A 235 -5.89 16.70 -1.23
CA TYR A 235 -7.30 16.37 -1.01
C TYR A 235 -7.50 15.65 0.32
N PHE A 236 -6.74 14.58 0.57
CA PHE A 236 -6.83 13.78 1.78
C PHE A 236 -6.04 14.33 2.98
N SER A 237 -5.45 15.53 2.90
CA SER A 237 -4.63 16.12 3.98
C SER A 237 -5.38 16.33 5.30
N GLY A 238 -6.71 16.27 5.30
CA GLY A 238 -7.55 16.32 6.49
C GLY A 238 -7.77 14.98 7.21
N VAL A 239 -7.28 13.87 6.66
CA VAL A 239 -7.39 12.54 7.27
C VAL A 239 -6.72 12.52 8.63
N ASP A 240 -7.38 11.87 9.60
CA ASP A 240 -6.83 11.68 10.94
C ASP A 240 -5.71 10.62 10.92
N ARG A 241 -4.49 11.08 11.11
CA ARG A 241 -3.29 10.23 11.10
C ARG A 241 -3.20 9.24 12.26
N ASN A 242 -3.97 9.46 13.32
CA ASN A 242 -4.07 8.49 14.41
C ASN A 242 -4.94 7.28 14.04
N ARG A 243 -5.71 7.38 12.94
CA ARG A 243 -6.58 6.31 12.48
C ARG A 243 -6.00 5.53 11.33
N ALA A 244 -5.50 6.22 10.32
CA ALA A 244 -4.94 5.58 9.13
C ALA A 244 -3.88 6.43 8.46
N VAL A 245 -2.94 5.77 7.81
CA VAL A 245 -1.88 6.37 7.02
C VAL A 245 -2.31 6.45 5.55
N MET A 246 -2.04 7.59 4.91
CA MET A 246 -2.23 7.73 3.46
C MET A 246 -1.07 7.06 2.71
N ASP A 247 -1.38 6.22 1.74
CA ASP A 247 -0.42 5.56 0.88
C ASP A 247 -0.31 6.28 -0.48
N GLY A 248 0.84 6.86 -0.74
CA GLY A 248 1.17 7.48 -2.03
C GLY A 248 1.72 6.50 -3.06
N ASP A 249 1.55 5.19 -2.81
CA ASP A 249 2.03 4.11 -3.67
C ASP A 249 3.56 3.94 -3.69
N PHE A 250 4.02 3.11 -4.59
CA PHE A 250 5.43 2.76 -4.75
C PHE A 250 6.29 3.92 -5.21
N VAL A 251 7.55 3.88 -4.79
CA VAL A 251 8.60 4.76 -5.31
C VAL A 251 9.45 4.00 -6.32
N ARG A 252 9.55 4.56 -7.52
CA ARG A 252 10.39 4.05 -8.60
C ARG A 252 11.31 5.14 -9.10
N LEU A 253 12.39 5.42 -8.37
CA LEU A 253 13.33 6.50 -8.68
C LEU A 253 14.04 6.29 -10.02
N ASN A 254 14.13 5.03 -10.49
CA ASN A 254 14.67 4.71 -11.81
C ASN A 254 13.85 5.32 -12.97
N THR A 255 12.63 5.73 -12.73
CA THR A 255 11.73 6.33 -13.72
C THR A 255 11.83 7.87 -13.77
N CYS A 256 12.52 8.48 -12.83
CA CYS A 256 12.77 9.91 -12.78
C CYS A 256 14.00 10.28 -13.62
N SER A 257 13.92 11.40 -14.32
CA SER A 257 14.99 11.88 -15.20
C SER A 257 16.13 12.57 -14.44
N THR A 258 15.83 13.24 -13.32
CA THR A 258 16.78 14.05 -12.55
C THR A 258 16.74 13.72 -11.06
N ASP A 259 17.81 14.07 -10.33
CA ASP A 259 17.84 13.94 -8.88
C ASP A 259 16.88 14.90 -8.17
N ASN A 260 16.55 16.03 -8.79
CA ASN A 260 15.55 16.95 -8.25
C ASN A 260 14.16 16.30 -8.24
N GLU A 261 13.79 15.59 -9.30
CA GLU A 261 12.54 14.83 -9.37
C GLU A 261 12.51 13.70 -8.31
N ARG A 262 13.63 13.00 -8.14
CA ARG A 262 13.77 11.94 -7.12
C ARG A 262 13.62 12.49 -5.70
N ARG A 263 14.29 13.60 -5.39
CA ARG A 263 14.18 14.28 -4.09
C ARG A 263 12.79 14.83 -3.85
N PHE A 264 12.16 15.40 -4.89
CA PHE A 264 10.77 15.85 -4.80
C PHE A 264 9.85 14.70 -4.34
N TRP A 265 9.95 13.54 -4.99
CA TRP A 265 9.11 12.40 -4.68
C TRP A 265 9.28 11.92 -3.23
N LEU A 266 10.51 11.66 -2.81
CA LEU A 266 10.80 11.22 -1.45
C LEU A 266 10.37 12.26 -0.40
N SER A 267 10.66 13.54 -0.64
CA SER A 267 10.26 14.62 0.26
C SER A 267 8.74 14.74 0.37
N LEU A 268 8.02 14.60 -0.76
CA LEU A 268 6.55 14.65 -0.76
C LEU A 268 5.94 13.53 0.10
N LEU A 269 6.42 12.30 -0.03
CA LEU A 269 5.92 11.18 0.77
C LEU A 269 6.13 11.43 2.26
N VAL A 270 7.34 11.82 2.66
CA VAL A 270 7.65 12.09 4.06
C VAL A 270 6.84 13.28 4.60
N MET A 271 6.75 14.37 3.83
CA MET A 271 5.93 15.52 4.21
C MET A 271 4.45 15.17 4.33
N ALA A 272 3.95 14.28 3.50
CA ALA A 272 2.57 13.80 3.60
C ALA A 272 2.35 12.76 4.72
N GLY A 273 3.41 12.25 5.36
CA GLY A 273 3.33 11.16 6.33
C GLY A 273 2.93 9.83 5.68
N SER A 274 3.32 9.64 4.42
CA SER A 274 3.17 8.38 3.68
C SER A 274 4.41 7.52 3.87
N PRO A 275 4.27 6.18 3.87
CA PRO A 275 5.44 5.31 3.83
C PRO A 275 6.22 5.52 2.54
N VAL A 276 7.53 5.32 2.60
CA VAL A 276 8.38 5.24 1.42
C VAL A 276 8.49 3.77 1.01
N SER A 277 7.64 3.34 0.09
CA SER A 277 7.59 1.95 -0.39
C SER A 277 8.46 1.80 -1.64
N ILE A 278 9.69 1.30 -1.49
CA ILE A 278 10.64 1.13 -2.60
C ILE A 278 10.14 0.03 -3.53
N ALA A 279 9.90 0.35 -4.81
CA ALA A 279 9.59 -0.59 -5.87
C ALA A 279 10.68 -0.70 -6.95
N ASP A 280 11.77 0.04 -6.80
CA ASP A 280 13.01 -0.31 -7.47
C ASP A 280 13.50 -1.67 -6.95
N GLN A 281 14.15 -2.43 -7.81
CA GLN A 281 14.62 -3.78 -7.53
C GLN A 281 16.15 -3.84 -7.64
N TYR A 282 16.73 -4.95 -7.18
CA TYR A 282 18.18 -5.16 -7.22
C TYR A 282 18.80 -4.97 -8.62
N ASP A 283 18.00 -5.20 -9.67
CA ASP A 283 18.39 -5.09 -11.09
C ASP A 283 17.74 -3.91 -11.82
N SER A 284 17.13 -2.96 -11.08
CA SER A 284 16.59 -1.74 -11.69
C SER A 284 17.69 -0.94 -12.41
N PRO A 285 17.44 -0.42 -13.62
CA PRO A 285 18.44 0.33 -14.37
C PRO A 285 19.01 1.48 -13.56
N ASN A 286 20.34 1.58 -13.50
CA ASN A 286 21.10 2.66 -12.85
C ASN A 286 20.81 2.84 -11.34
N ILE A 287 20.27 1.83 -10.65
CA ILE A 287 19.89 1.94 -9.23
C ILE A 287 21.06 2.41 -8.34
N ASP A 288 22.27 1.99 -8.63
CA ASP A 288 23.48 2.36 -7.87
C ASP A 288 23.78 3.86 -7.90
N ASN A 289 23.32 4.57 -8.92
CA ASN A 289 23.55 6.01 -9.05
C ASN A 289 22.66 6.83 -8.09
N PHE A 290 21.50 6.32 -7.69
CA PHE A 290 20.53 7.09 -6.91
C PHE A 290 19.98 6.36 -5.68
N LYS A 291 20.34 5.09 -5.43
CA LYS A 291 19.86 4.35 -4.23
C LYS A 291 20.21 5.08 -2.93
N HIS A 292 21.30 5.87 -2.90
CA HIS A 292 21.67 6.66 -1.73
C HIS A 292 20.61 7.69 -1.33
N LEU A 293 19.76 8.14 -2.26
CA LEU A 293 18.68 9.10 -1.97
C LEU A 293 17.62 8.47 -1.06
N TYR A 294 17.39 7.15 -1.18
CA TYR A 294 16.51 6.42 -0.26
C TYR A 294 17.04 6.44 1.18
N CYS A 295 18.34 6.57 1.36
CA CYS A 295 19.01 6.53 2.66
C CYS A 295 19.26 7.92 3.26
N ASN A 296 18.50 8.94 2.86
CA ASN A 296 18.59 10.27 3.46
C ASN A 296 18.17 10.22 4.93
N ALA A 297 19.13 10.43 5.84
CA ALA A 297 18.93 10.25 7.27
C ALA A 297 17.88 11.19 7.88
N GLU A 298 17.80 12.44 7.39
CA GLU A 298 16.83 13.42 7.88
C GLU A 298 15.40 13.03 7.48
N LEU A 299 15.17 12.64 6.21
CA LEU A 299 13.86 12.18 5.76
C LEU A 299 13.43 10.90 6.48
N ILE A 300 14.34 9.96 6.67
CA ILE A 300 14.04 8.72 7.38
C ILE A 300 13.72 8.99 8.85
N SER A 301 14.46 9.88 9.51
CA SER A 301 14.15 10.27 10.90
C SER A 301 12.73 10.82 11.01
N LEU A 302 12.34 11.75 10.16
CA LEU A 302 10.99 12.30 10.13
C LEU A 302 9.94 11.21 9.89
N ALA A 303 10.18 10.31 8.92
CA ALA A 303 9.26 9.21 8.63
C ALA A 303 9.07 8.28 9.84
N ARG A 304 10.16 7.93 10.54
CA ARG A 304 10.14 7.05 11.73
C ARG A 304 9.46 7.68 12.94
N GLU A 305 9.51 8.99 13.08
CA GLU A 305 8.79 9.74 14.12
C GLU A 305 7.29 9.83 13.85
N GLY A 306 6.80 9.36 12.71
CA GLY A 306 5.42 9.53 12.28
C GLY A 306 5.08 10.97 11.93
N PHE A 307 6.09 11.75 11.50
CA PHE A 307 5.91 13.13 11.09
C PHE A 307 4.95 13.23 9.89
N TYR A 308 4.15 14.28 9.90
CA TYR A 308 3.40 14.72 8.73
C TYR A 308 3.18 16.23 8.74
N ALA A 309 3.17 16.79 7.53
CA ALA A 309 2.82 18.18 7.27
C ALA A 309 1.47 18.27 6.54
N ARG A 310 0.98 19.49 6.43
CA ARG A 310 -0.22 19.81 5.64
C ARG A 310 0.08 20.96 4.68
N PRO A 311 -0.55 20.98 3.49
CA PRO A 311 -0.46 22.10 2.59
C PRO A 311 -1.10 23.35 3.22
N LEU A 312 -0.59 24.54 2.94
CA LEU A 312 -1.16 25.78 3.40
C LEU A 312 -2.55 26.05 2.80
N SER A 313 -2.83 25.51 1.65
CA SER A 313 -4.14 25.54 0.99
C SER A 313 -4.53 24.16 0.45
N LYS A 314 -5.80 23.80 0.63
CA LYS A 314 -6.40 22.63 -0.01
C LYS A 314 -7.02 22.95 -1.37
N ASP A 315 -7.05 24.21 -1.75
CA ASP A 315 -7.51 24.64 -3.06
C ASP A 315 -6.41 24.33 -4.09
N LEU A 316 -6.68 23.38 -4.97
CA LEU A 316 -5.76 22.97 -6.03
C LEU A 316 -5.50 24.08 -7.07
N SER A 317 -6.36 25.11 -7.14
CA SER A 317 -6.15 26.28 -7.98
C SER A 317 -5.19 27.29 -7.35
N ASP A 318 -5.03 27.27 -6.03
CA ASP A 318 -4.06 28.08 -5.29
C ASP A 318 -2.68 27.39 -5.30
N ILE A 319 -2.04 27.45 -6.45
CA ILE A 319 -0.77 26.75 -6.69
C ILE A 319 0.32 27.19 -5.72
N ASP A 320 0.32 28.45 -5.30
CA ASP A 320 1.34 29.00 -4.40
C ASP A 320 1.26 28.34 -3.02
N ASN A 321 0.09 28.40 -2.37
CA ASN A 321 -0.07 27.88 -1.04
C ASN A 321 -0.26 26.34 -1.01
N SER A 322 -0.81 25.72 -2.05
CA SER A 322 -0.89 24.26 -2.12
C SER A 322 0.46 23.57 -2.33
N SER A 323 1.45 24.31 -2.82
CA SER A 323 2.84 23.84 -3.01
C SER A 323 3.73 24.06 -1.78
N VAL A 324 3.21 24.69 -0.73
CA VAL A 324 3.92 24.91 0.52
C VAL A 324 3.26 24.09 1.62
N TRP A 325 4.06 23.25 2.27
CA TRP A 325 3.62 22.33 3.31
C TRP A 325 4.31 22.66 4.63
N HIS A 326 3.60 22.62 5.72
CA HIS A 326 4.14 22.90 7.06
C HIS A 326 3.66 21.85 8.06
N GLY A 327 4.58 21.36 8.86
CA GLY A 327 4.33 20.47 9.98
C GLY A 327 5.28 20.73 11.13
N THR A 328 4.96 20.17 12.29
CA THR A 328 5.78 20.26 13.49
C THR A 328 6.15 18.86 13.96
N THR A 329 7.43 18.62 14.26
CA THR A 329 7.91 17.36 14.81
C THR A 329 7.43 17.18 16.25
N VAL A 330 7.58 15.97 16.77
CA VAL A 330 7.28 15.68 18.19
C VAL A 330 8.12 16.50 19.18
N ASN A 331 9.28 16.99 18.73
CA ASN A 331 10.18 17.83 19.52
C ASN A 331 9.87 19.33 19.38
N GLY A 332 8.84 19.70 18.62
CA GLY A 332 8.46 21.10 18.40
C GLY A 332 9.21 21.82 17.29
N GLU A 333 10.01 21.12 16.50
CA GLU A 333 10.72 21.70 15.36
C GLU A 333 9.77 21.89 14.18
N HIS A 334 9.85 23.06 13.52
CA HIS A 334 9.06 23.36 12.34
C HIS A 334 9.74 22.86 11.07
N VAL A 335 9.02 22.05 10.29
CA VAL A 335 9.49 21.55 9.00
C VAL A 335 8.62 22.14 7.89
N VAL A 336 9.25 22.75 6.91
CA VAL A 336 8.59 23.38 5.76
C VAL A 336 9.04 22.70 4.47
N GLY A 337 8.09 22.19 3.69
CA GLY A 337 8.30 21.67 2.34
C GLY A 337 7.91 22.71 1.30
N LEU A 338 8.82 23.03 0.41
CA LEU A 338 8.60 23.93 -0.73
C LEU A 338 8.69 23.11 -2.01
N PHE A 339 7.57 22.93 -2.70
CA PHE A 339 7.47 22.05 -3.85
C PHE A 339 7.34 22.83 -5.16
N ASN A 340 8.25 22.60 -6.08
CA ASN A 340 8.11 23.08 -7.45
C ASN A 340 7.65 21.95 -8.37
N ARG A 341 6.44 22.03 -8.86
CA ARG A 341 5.79 21.01 -9.72
C ARG A 341 6.05 21.23 -11.22
N GLU A 342 6.76 22.31 -11.57
CA GLU A 342 6.98 22.74 -12.94
C GLU A 342 8.42 22.46 -13.39
N ASP A 343 8.66 22.46 -14.71
CA ASP A 343 10.00 22.29 -15.28
C ASP A 343 10.86 23.55 -15.15
N ALA A 344 10.23 24.69 -14.99
CA ALA A 344 10.94 25.98 -14.83
C ALA A 344 11.19 26.29 -13.36
N SER A 345 12.26 27.00 -13.08
CA SER A 345 12.53 27.52 -11.73
C SER A 345 11.43 28.48 -11.29
N ARG A 346 11.05 28.36 -10.03
CA ARG A 346 9.99 29.14 -9.40
C ARG A 346 10.43 29.60 -8.02
N THR A 347 10.06 30.81 -7.65
CA THR A 347 10.19 31.29 -6.29
C THR A 347 8.96 30.89 -5.50
N VAL A 348 9.17 30.14 -4.41
CA VAL A 348 8.12 29.75 -3.47
C VAL A 348 8.52 30.29 -2.10
N GLY A 349 7.58 30.91 -1.40
CA GLY A 349 7.82 31.53 -0.10
C GLY A 349 6.98 30.93 1.02
N PHE A 350 7.50 30.99 2.23
CA PHE A 350 6.78 30.63 3.44
C PHE A 350 6.86 31.81 4.44
N ASP A 351 5.73 32.22 4.98
CA ASP A 351 5.67 33.24 6.02
C ASP A 351 5.99 32.61 7.37
N LEU A 352 7.18 32.95 7.90
CA LEU A 352 7.68 32.42 9.16
C LEU A 352 6.80 32.78 10.37
N SER A 353 6.01 33.86 10.31
CA SER A 353 5.05 34.18 11.39
C SER A 353 4.03 33.06 11.64
N ARG A 354 3.79 32.20 10.65
CA ARG A 354 2.90 31.02 10.77
C ARG A 354 3.44 29.95 11.73
N THR A 355 4.71 30.00 12.11
CA THR A 355 5.29 29.10 13.13
C THR A 355 4.93 29.52 14.56
N GLY A 356 4.36 30.70 14.73
CA GLY A 356 4.06 31.26 16.06
C GLY A 356 5.28 31.84 16.76
N HIS A 357 6.45 31.90 16.12
CA HIS A 357 7.62 32.61 16.63
C HIS A 357 7.64 34.06 16.17
N GLU A 358 7.92 34.98 17.08
CA GLU A 358 8.28 36.38 16.74
C GLU A 358 9.75 36.38 16.35
N TYR A 359 10.06 36.95 15.17
CA TYR A 359 11.42 37.09 14.60
C TYR A 359 11.87 38.55 14.68
#